data_34de299eaa86020777d6647d679c349f
#
_entry.id   34de299eaa86020777d6647d679c349f
#
_cell.length_a   1.000
_cell.length_b   1.000
_cell.length_c   1.000
_cell.angle_alpha   90.00
_cell.angle_beta   90.00
_cell.angle_gamma   90.00
#
_symmetry.space_group_name_H-M   'P 1'
#
loop_
_entity.id
_entity.type
_entity.pdbx_description
1 polymer ?
#
loop_
_entity_poly.entity_id
_entity_poly.type
_entity_poly.pdbx_seq_one_letter_code
_entity_poly.pdbx_strand_id
1 'polypeptide(L)'
;MHDMDLIDTKELKEKLDRGDSFKVVMTLGEWEYRTTHIPGSMRISTVQEALEALDPKDEIVLYDSGPSCPASRLAFRILKNHGYERVRRYAGGLEAWATAGYQLEGESVE
;
A
#
# COMPACT_ATOMS: atom_id res chain seq x y z
N MET A 1 -16.48 6.37 -14.81
CA MET A 1 -15.90 7.03 -13.64
C MET A 1 -15.33 6.01 -12.68
N HIS A 2 -14.19 6.29 -12.13
CA HIS A 2 -13.52 5.38 -11.20
C HIS A 2 -13.68 5.89 -9.79
N ASP A 3 -14.05 4.98 -8.89
CA ASP A 3 -14.09 5.32 -7.48
C ASP A 3 -12.68 5.48 -6.92
N MET A 4 -11.75 4.68 -7.43
CA MET A 4 -10.37 4.67 -6.97
C MET A 4 -9.45 4.36 -8.13
N ASP A 5 -8.25 4.92 -8.07
CA ASP A 5 -7.20 4.56 -8.99
C ASP A 5 -6.57 3.26 -8.51
N LEU A 6 -6.57 2.26 -9.36
CA LEU A 6 -6.05 0.94 -9.01
C LEU A 6 -4.73 0.67 -9.72
N ILE A 7 -3.88 -0.10 -9.06
CA ILE A 7 -2.64 -0.60 -9.64
C ILE A 7 -2.64 -2.12 -9.49
N ASP A 8 -2.21 -2.84 -10.52
CA ASP A 8 -2.16 -4.30 -10.44
C ASP A 8 -0.79 -4.78 -9.97
N THR A 9 -0.71 -6.09 -9.72
CA THR A 9 0.50 -6.70 -9.18
C THR A 9 1.70 -6.51 -10.10
N LYS A 10 1.51 -6.68 -11.39
CA LYS A 10 2.60 -6.57 -12.35
C LYS A 10 3.16 -5.15 -12.40
N GLU A 11 2.29 -4.16 -12.46
CA GLU A 11 2.72 -2.76 -12.51
C GLU A 11 3.45 -2.37 -11.25
N LEU A 12 2.93 -2.77 -10.08
CA LEU A 12 3.57 -2.46 -8.81
C LEU A 12 4.96 -3.09 -8.73
N LYS A 13 5.08 -4.36 -9.13
CA LYS A 13 6.36 -5.05 -9.14
C LYS A 13 7.36 -4.35 -10.04
N GLU A 14 6.93 -3.94 -11.24
CA GLU A 14 7.78 -3.23 -12.16
C GLU A 14 8.28 -1.90 -11.61
N LYS A 15 7.41 -1.16 -10.94
CA LYS A 15 7.79 0.13 -10.33
C LYS A 15 8.84 -0.07 -9.25
N LEU A 16 8.67 -1.10 -8.43
CA LEU A 16 9.64 -1.40 -7.38
C LEU A 16 10.97 -1.84 -7.96
N ASP A 17 10.94 -2.68 -8.99
CA ASP A 17 12.17 -3.19 -9.61
C ASP A 17 12.96 -2.08 -10.31
N ARG A 18 12.26 -1.10 -10.89
CA ARG A 18 12.92 0.04 -11.54
C ARG A 18 13.49 1.04 -10.53
N GLY A 19 13.06 0.94 -9.26
CA GLY A 19 13.46 1.92 -8.25
C GLY A 19 12.76 3.26 -8.39
N ASP A 20 11.51 3.26 -8.90
CA ASP A 20 10.74 4.48 -9.03
C ASP A 20 10.58 5.17 -7.69
N SER A 21 10.51 6.51 -7.71
CA SER A 21 10.35 7.30 -6.50
C SER A 21 8.87 7.38 -6.12
N PHE A 22 8.45 6.50 -5.23
CA PHE A 22 7.07 6.51 -4.73
C PHE A 22 7.04 5.76 -3.40
N LYS A 23 5.90 5.86 -2.72
CA LYS A 23 5.75 5.24 -1.40
C LYS A 23 4.70 4.15 -1.45
N VAL A 24 5.03 2.99 -0.89
CA VAL A 24 4.11 1.87 -0.74
C VAL A 24 3.75 1.78 0.73
N VAL A 25 2.45 1.84 1.02
CA VAL A 25 1.97 1.98 2.39
C VAL A 25 1.00 0.86 2.72
N MET A 26 1.34 0.09 3.77
CA MET A 26 0.43 -0.88 4.34
C MET A 26 -0.51 -0.16 5.31
N THR A 27 -1.81 -0.40 5.15
CA THR A 27 -2.84 0.28 5.94
C THR A 27 -3.36 -0.56 7.09
N LEU A 28 -2.68 -1.65 7.41
CA LEU A 28 -3.00 -2.51 8.55
C LEU A 28 -2.19 -2.09 9.77
N GLY A 29 -2.37 -2.79 10.90
CA GLY A 29 -1.69 -2.46 12.13
C GLY A 29 -0.23 -2.89 12.17
N GLU A 30 0.42 -2.55 13.27
CA GLU A 30 1.84 -2.84 13.45
C GLU A 30 2.11 -4.36 13.45
N TRP A 31 1.23 -5.14 14.08
CA TRP A 31 1.42 -6.58 14.16
C TRP A 31 1.41 -7.20 12.76
N GLU A 32 0.45 -6.80 11.93
CA GLU A 32 0.35 -7.31 10.57
C GLU A 32 1.58 -6.95 9.75
N TYR A 33 2.05 -5.72 9.88
CA TYR A 33 3.23 -5.25 9.14
C TYR A 33 4.47 -6.05 9.56
N ARG A 34 4.65 -6.24 10.85
CA ARG A 34 5.80 -6.99 11.36
C ARG A 34 5.75 -8.45 10.96
N THR A 35 4.55 -9.01 10.83
CA THR A 35 4.39 -10.41 10.42
C THR A 35 4.77 -10.61 8.96
N THR A 36 4.19 -9.81 8.08
CA THR A 36 4.48 -9.89 6.63
C THR A 36 4.18 -8.55 5.97
N HIS A 37 5.08 -8.09 5.10
CA HIS A 37 4.81 -6.89 4.30
C HIS A 37 5.60 -6.94 3.00
N ILE A 38 5.19 -6.12 2.04
CA ILE A 38 5.90 -5.99 0.76
C ILE A 38 7.21 -5.26 1.02
N PRO A 39 8.36 -5.77 0.50
CA PRO A 39 9.65 -5.11 0.71
C PRO A 39 9.61 -3.66 0.26
N GLY A 40 10.16 -2.78 1.08
CA GLY A 40 10.18 -1.35 0.79
C GLY A 40 8.93 -0.60 1.19
N SER A 41 7.92 -1.29 1.70
CA SER A 41 6.70 -0.62 2.16
C SER A 41 6.86 -0.09 3.58
N MET A 42 6.01 0.87 3.92
CA MET A 42 5.94 1.43 5.26
C MET A 42 4.53 1.20 5.81
N ARG A 43 4.39 1.27 7.12
CA ARG A 43 3.09 1.10 7.77
C ARG A 43 2.54 2.44 8.22
N ILE A 44 1.27 2.67 7.91
CA ILE A 44 0.53 3.82 8.44
C ILE A 44 -0.84 3.30 8.81
N SER A 45 -1.25 3.50 10.05
CA SER A 45 -2.54 2.99 10.51
C SER A 45 -3.48 4.08 11.02
N THR A 46 -3.02 5.34 11.13
CA THR A 46 -3.89 6.45 11.53
C THR A 46 -3.73 7.62 10.57
N VAL A 47 -4.76 8.48 10.52
CA VAL A 47 -4.72 9.70 9.71
C VAL A 47 -3.57 10.60 10.15
N GLN A 48 -3.38 10.73 11.46
CA GLN A 48 -2.30 11.54 12.00
C GLN A 48 -0.94 11.11 11.49
N GLU A 49 -0.67 9.80 11.53
CA GLU A 49 0.58 9.26 11.03
C GLU A 49 0.76 9.57 9.54
N ALA A 50 -0.32 9.46 8.76
CA ALA A 50 -0.25 9.73 7.33
C ALA A 50 0.10 11.19 7.06
N LEU A 51 -0.56 12.11 7.78
CA LEU A 51 -0.31 13.53 7.56
C LEU A 51 1.12 13.93 7.94
N GLU A 52 1.71 13.24 8.90
CA GLU A 52 3.09 13.50 9.32
C GLU A 52 4.12 12.87 8.39
N ALA A 53 3.83 11.69 7.86
CA ALA A 53 4.81 10.90 7.10
C ALA A 53 4.74 11.13 5.58
N LEU A 54 3.62 11.59 5.06
CA LEU A 54 3.38 11.68 3.63
C LEU A 54 3.14 13.13 3.21
N ASP A 55 3.71 13.49 2.07
CA ASP A 55 3.48 14.80 1.46
C ASP A 55 2.32 14.67 0.47
N PRO A 56 1.41 15.65 0.38
CA PRO A 56 0.30 15.59 -0.57
C PRO A 56 0.71 15.44 -2.03
N LYS A 57 1.96 15.75 -2.35
CA LYS A 57 2.48 15.59 -3.72
C LYS A 57 3.12 14.24 -3.96
N ASP A 58 3.28 13.42 -2.92
CA ASP A 58 3.88 12.10 -3.07
C ASP A 58 3.01 11.20 -3.94
N GLU A 59 3.68 10.36 -4.73
CA GLU A 59 3.00 9.24 -5.37
C GLU A 59 2.93 8.11 -4.35
N ILE A 60 1.71 7.63 -4.09
CA ILE A 60 1.45 6.70 -2.98
C ILE A 60 0.64 5.51 -3.49
N VAL A 61 1.06 4.31 -3.10
CA VAL A 61 0.31 3.09 -3.33
C VAL A 61 -0.08 2.51 -1.97
N LEU A 62 -1.38 2.34 -1.76
CA LEU A 62 -1.91 1.78 -0.52
C LEU A 62 -2.27 0.31 -0.71
N TYR A 63 -1.99 -0.52 0.28
CA TYR A 63 -2.39 -1.92 0.21
C TYR A 63 -2.74 -2.44 1.60
N ASP A 64 -3.42 -3.59 1.62
CA ASP A 64 -3.78 -4.31 2.84
C ASP A 64 -3.63 -5.82 2.59
N SER A 65 -4.39 -6.66 3.29
CA SER A 65 -4.22 -8.10 3.17
C SER A 65 -4.70 -8.67 1.83
N GLY A 66 -5.74 -8.09 1.23
CA GLY A 66 -6.28 -8.61 -0.03
C GLY A 66 -7.60 -7.97 -0.42
N PRO A 67 -8.24 -8.53 -1.46
CA PRO A 67 -9.43 -7.89 -2.07
C PRO A 67 -10.61 -7.67 -1.14
N SER A 68 -10.78 -8.53 -0.13
CA SER A 68 -11.93 -8.40 0.77
C SER A 68 -11.67 -7.50 1.96
N CYS A 69 -10.45 -7.02 2.14
CA CYS A 69 -10.12 -6.13 3.26
C CYS A 69 -10.48 -4.69 2.91
N PRO A 70 -11.20 -3.96 3.79
CA PRO A 70 -11.60 -2.60 3.49
C PRO A 70 -10.58 -1.52 3.86
N ALA A 71 -9.47 -1.89 4.51
CA ALA A 71 -8.56 -0.92 5.11
C ALA A 71 -7.95 0.05 4.09
N SER A 72 -7.44 -0.47 2.96
CA SER A 72 -6.82 0.41 1.96
C SER A 72 -7.84 1.27 1.24
N ARG A 73 -9.07 0.77 1.09
CA ARG A 73 -10.15 1.54 0.48
C ARG A 73 -10.51 2.75 1.35
N LEU A 74 -10.60 2.51 2.65
CA LEU A 74 -10.91 3.59 3.59
C LEU A 74 -9.77 4.61 3.61
N ALA A 75 -8.53 4.13 3.67
CA ALA A 75 -7.37 5.03 3.66
C ALA A 75 -7.31 5.86 2.39
N PHE A 76 -7.62 5.26 1.25
CA PHE A 76 -7.65 5.97 -0.03
C PHE A 76 -8.61 7.18 0.05
N ARG A 77 -9.83 6.95 0.54
CA ARG A 77 -10.82 8.02 0.63
C ARG A 77 -10.36 9.12 1.58
N ILE A 78 -9.78 8.74 2.71
CA ILE A 78 -9.29 9.70 3.69
C ILE A 78 -8.20 10.59 3.08
N LEU A 79 -7.22 9.98 2.42
CA LEU A 79 -6.13 10.75 1.82
C LEU A 79 -6.63 11.66 0.71
N LYS A 80 -7.53 11.18 -0.14
CA LYS A 80 -8.11 12.04 -1.18
C LYS A 80 -8.82 13.24 -0.57
N ASN A 81 -9.54 13.05 0.53
CA ASN A 81 -10.22 14.14 1.22
C ASN A 81 -9.25 15.15 1.82
N HIS A 82 -8.01 14.75 2.07
CA HIS A 82 -6.98 15.64 2.61
C HIS A 82 -6.07 16.23 1.54
N GLY A 83 -6.45 16.12 0.26
CA GLY A 83 -5.73 16.76 -0.83
C GLY A 83 -4.60 15.94 -1.44
N TYR A 84 -4.50 14.67 -1.11
CA TYR A 84 -3.51 13.79 -1.72
C TYR A 84 -4.06 13.34 -3.07
N GLU A 85 -3.40 13.75 -4.16
CA GLU A 85 -3.94 13.54 -5.51
C GLU A 85 -3.35 12.33 -6.22
N ARG A 86 -2.14 11.90 -5.85
CA ARG A 86 -1.43 10.83 -6.56
C ARG A 86 -1.48 9.53 -5.77
N VAL A 87 -2.66 9.16 -5.31
CA VAL A 87 -2.86 7.96 -4.50
C VAL A 87 -3.51 6.87 -5.35
N ARG A 88 -2.97 5.66 -5.27
CA ARG A 88 -3.53 4.49 -5.94
C ARG A 88 -3.67 3.38 -4.91
N ARG A 89 -4.56 2.45 -5.20
CA ARG A 89 -4.81 1.31 -4.31
C ARG A 89 -4.39 0.02 -4.99
N TYR A 90 -3.58 -0.77 -4.30
CA TYR A 90 -3.24 -2.12 -4.74
C TYR A 90 -4.24 -3.09 -4.09
N ALA A 91 -5.33 -3.36 -4.81
CA ALA A 91 -6.44 -4.12 -4.28
C ALA A 91 -6.09 -5.58 -4.01
N GLY A 92 -5.14 -6.14 -4.77
CA GLY A 92 -4.72 -7.52 -4.56
C GLY A 92 -4.04 -7.76 -3.23
N GLY A 93 -3.34 -6.76 -2.71
CA GLY A 93 -2.72 -6.80 -1.40
C GLY A 93 -1.69 -7.91 -1.22
N LEU A 94 -1.46 -8.28 0.04
CA LEU A 94 -0.51 -9.34 0.37
C LEU A 94 -0.88 -10.66 -0.29
N GLU A 95 -2.17 -10.95 -0.39
CA GLU A 95 -2.65 -12.20 -0.98
C GLU A 95 -2.19 -12.35 -2.43
N ALA A 96 -2.43 -11.33 -3.25
CA ALA A 96 -2.03 -11.40 -4.65
C ALA A 96 -0.52 -11.39 -4.83
N TRP A 97 0.19 -10.63 -3.98
CA TRP A 97 1.64 -10.56 -4.02
C TRP A 97 2.25 -11.93 -3.73
N ALA A 98 1.76 -12.60 -2.69
CA ALA A 98 2.23 -13.94 -2.33
C ALA A 98 1.88 -14.97 -3.41
N THR A 99 0.67 -14.90 -3.96
CA THR A 99 0.22 -15.81 -5.01
C THR A 99 1.09 -15.69 -6.26
N ALA A 100 1.56 -14.47 -6.56
CA ALA A 100 2.45 -14.24 -7.69
C ALA A 100 3.88 -14.77 -7.45
N GLY A 101 4.17 -15.17 -6.21
CA GLY A 101 5.48 -15.71 -5.87
C GLY A 101 6.54 -14.66 -5.59
N TYR A 102 6.16 -13.41 -5.39
CA TYR A 102 7.10 -12.34 -5.12
C TYR A 102 7.53 -12.33 -3.66
N GLN A 103 8.72 -11.79 -3.43
CA GLN A 103 9.33 -11.79 -2.11
C GLN A 103 8.55 -10.93 -1.11
N LEU A 104 8.42 -11.44 0.11
CA LEU A 104 7.86 -10.72 1.24
C LEU A 104 8.91 -10.59 2.33
N GLU A 105 8.74 -9.63 3.22
CA GLU A 105 9.57 -9.45 4.40
C GLU A 105 8.70 -9.53 5.64
N GLY A 106 9.34 -9.81 6.79
CA GLY A 106 8.64 -9.85 8.07
C GLY A 106 9.04 -11.05 8.90
N GLU A 107 8.51 -11.12 10.12
CA GLU A 107 8.90 -12.16 11.09
C GLU A 107 8.43 -13.55 10.70
N SER A 108 7.37 -13.65 9.89
CA SER A 108 6.85 -14.93 9.43
C SER A 108 7.47 -15.41 8.12
N VAL A 109 8.38 -14.64 7.57
CA VAL A 109 9.05 -14.98 6.31
C VAL A 109 10.39 -15.60 6.60
N GLU A 110 10.65 -16.76 5.98
CA GLU A 110 11.93 -17.46 6.15
C GLU A 110 12.95 -17.05 5.12
#